data_1318cbcdcd0d6eb8dd0d9cc19373ed53
#
_entry.id   1318cbcdcd0d6eb8dd0d9cc19373ed53
#
_cell.length_a   1.000
_cell.length_b   1.000
_cell.length_c   1.000
_cell.angle_alpha   90.00
_cell.angle_beta   90.00
_cell.angle_gamma   90.00
#
_symmetry.space_group_name_H-M   'P 1'
#
loop_
_entity.id
_entity.type
_entity.pdbx_description
1 polymer ?
#
loop_
_entity_poly.entity_id
_entity_poly.type
_entity_poly.pdbx_seq_one_letter_code
_entity_poly.pdbx_strand_id
1 'polypeptide(L)'
;EPVTYIGAFGPDESVTENWAAGWSFAVFPDPECPVGTTDSGFDLDGQNVCQLSGTITENVRLSRGNIYEIVGRIDVGVDVGADGTDAAGDPASLTIESGVTLFGDEGEDYIVVNRGSQIFSNGTAENPVIMTSEADLTDSQIDPDNAIGEWGGVVILGRAPINRCRDAATPGTVD
;
A
#
# COMPACT_ATOMS: atom_id res chain seq x y z
N GLU A 1 26.86 38.75 -2.97
CA GLU A 1 25.63 39.05 -2.23
C GLU A 1 25.78 38.55 -0.80
N PRO A 2 25.29 39.29 0.22
CA PRO A 2 25.36 38.81 1.56
C PRO A 2 24.44 37.61 1.75
N VAL A 3 24.97 36.52 2.28
CA VAL A 3 24.18 35.33 2.66
C VAL A 3 23.28 35.71 3.82
N THR A 4 21.99 35.61 3.65
CA THR A 4 21.00 36.05 4.64
C THR A 4 20.50 34.90 5.53
N TYR A 5 21.02 33.68 5.38
CA TYR A 5 20.66 32.51 6.17
C TYR A 5 21.90 31.71 6.58
N ILE A 6 21.75 30.98 7.67
CA ILE A 6 22.75 30.01 8.15
C ILE A 6 22.10 28.63 8.07
N GLY A 7 22.54 27.81 7.11
CA GLY A 7 22.03 26.47 6.87
C GLY A 7 22.55 25.90 5.58
N ALA A 8 22.31 24.62 5.35
CA ALA A 8 22.70 23.92 4.13
C ALA A 8 21.80 24.29 2.94
N PHE A 9 20.60 24.80 3.21
CA PHE A 9 19.59 25.16 2.20
C PHE A 9 19.07 26.56 2.46
N GLY A 10 18.82 27.31 1.38
CA GLY A 10 18.19 28.64 1.45
C GLY A 10 16.69 28.50 1.75
N PRO A 11 16.07 29.47 2.46
CA PRO A 11 14.66 29.43 2.78
C PRO A 11 13.74 29.49 1.56
N ASP A 12 14.25 29.94 0.44
CA ASP A 12 13.50 30.08 -0.84
C ASP A 12 13.96 29.06 -1.89
N GLU A 13 14.86 28.13 -1.55
CA GLU A 13 15.25 27.06 -2.47
C GLU A 13 14.13 26.05 -2.63
N SER A 14 13.73 25.79 -3.85
CA SER A 14 12.78 24.72 -4.12
C SER A 14 13.44 23.37 -3.85
N VAL A 15 12.64 22.45 -3.38
CA VAL A 15 13.06 21.08 -3.05
C VAL A 15 13.64 20.32 -4.26
N THR A 16 13.32 20.73 -5.48
CA THR A 16 13.80 20.14 -6.73
C THR A 16 15.06 20.81 -7.26
N GLU A 17 15.39 22.01 -6.79
CA GLU A 17 16.49 22.84 -7.33
C GLU A 17 17.69 22.94 -6.38
N ASN A 18 17.61 22.41 -5.17
CA ASN A 18 18.74 22.43 -4.26
C ASN A 18 19.75 21.30 -4.57
N TRP A 19 20.98 21.48 -4.11
CA TRP A 19 22.08 20.54 -4.38
C TRP A 19 21.87 19.13 -3.80
N ALA A 20 21.00 18.99 -2.79
CA ALA A 20 20.70 17.72 -2.15
C ALA A 20 19.47 17.03 -2.76
N ALA A 21 18.84 17.63 -3.76
CA ALA A 21 17.71 17.00 -4.46
C ALA A 21 18.12 15.64 -5.04
N GLY A 22 17.39 14.61 -4.63
CA GLY A 22 17.70 13.22 -4.99
C GLY A 22 18.75 12.52 -4.13
N TRP A 23 19.38 13.20 -3.16
CA TRP A 23 20.43 12.65 -2.30
C TRP A 23 20.04 12.55 -0.83
N SER A 24 19.09 13.34 -0.36
CA SER A 24 18.69 13.42 1.04
C SER A 24 17.19 13.34 1.20
N PHE A 25 16.72 12.49 2.12
CA PHE A 25 15.31 12.39 2.47
C PHE A 25 14.73 13.63 3.16
N ALA A 26 15.57 14.53 3.66
CA ALA A 26 15.15 15.73 4.41
C ALA A 26 14.71 16.90 3.51
N VAL A 27 14.77 16.77 2.21
CA VAL A 27 14.58 17.86 1.24
C VAL A 27 13.61 17.48 0.11
N PHE A 28 12.86 16.40 0.27
CA PHE A 28 11.83 16.06 -0.69
C PHE A 28 10.56 16.86 -0.41
N PRO A 29 9.90 17.41 -1.45
CA PRO A 29 8.47 17.65 -1.38
C PRO A 29 7.81 16.32 -0.99
N ASP A 30 6.63 16.36 -0.48
CA ASP A 30 5.82 15.18 -0.37
C ASP A 30 5.91 14.45 -1.71
N PRO A 31 6.42 13.21 -1.74
CA PRO A 31 6.66 12.55 -2.99
C PRO A 31 5.32 12.43 -3.72
N GLU A 32 5.31 12.76 -5.02
CA GLU A 32 4.12 12.53 -5.84
C GLU A 32 3.62 11.10 -5.65
N CYS A 33 2.33 10.91 -5.69
CA CYS A 33 1.73 9.59 -5.57
C CYS A 33 2.27 8.65 -6.67
N PRO A 34 2.75 7.45 -6.31
CA PRO A 34 3.29 6.50 -7.26
C PRO A 34 2.27 6.11 -8.34
N VAL A 35 2.77 5.68 -9.50
CA VAL A 35 1.92 5.11 -10.55
C VAL A 35 1.08 3.97 -9.98
N GLY A 36 -0.21 3.98 -10.27
CA GLY A 36 -1.19 3.04 -9.73
C GLY A 36 -1.87 3.52 -8.43
N THR A 37 -1.54 4.72 -7.96
CA THR A 37 -2.24 5.40 -6.87
C THR A 37 -2.69 6.79 -7.30
N THR A 38 -3.60 7.39 -6.55
CA THR A 38 -4.16 8.73 -6.81
C THR A 38 -3.95 9.61 -5.60
N ASP A 39 -3.57 10.86 -5.81
CA ASP A 39 -3.48 11.86 -4.76
C ASP A 39 -4.87 12.11 -4.14
N SER A 40 -4.99 11.97 -2.82
CA SER A 40 -6.24 12.22 -2.10
C SER A 40 -6.55 13.71 -1.97
N GLY A 41 -5.53 14.56 -2.09
CA GLY A 41 -5.62 16.00 -1.86
C GLY A 41 -5.61 16.42 -0.39
N PHE A 42 -5.26 15.50 0.52
CA PHE A 42 -5.04 15.82 1.94
C PHE A 42 -3.75 15.18 2.47
N ASP A 43 -3.23 15.76 3.55
CA ASP A 43 -2.05 15.30 4.26
C ASP A 43 -2.44 14.72 5.62
N LEU A 44 -1.70 13.73 6.06
CA LEU A 44 -1.79 13.17 7.39
C LEU A 44 -0.40 13.21 8.05
N ASP A 45 -0.30 13.87 9.20
CA ASP A 45 0.97 14.11 9.90
C ASP A 45 2.07 14.76 9.03
N GLY A 46 1.66 15.58 8.05
CA GLY A 46 2.58 16.26 7.13
C GLY A 46 3.13 15.36 6.03
N GLN A 47 2.50 14.23 5.78
CA GLN A 47 2.78 13.36 4.66
C GLN A 47 1.57 13.31 3.71
N ASN A 48 1.84 13.36 2.40
CA ASN A 48 0.80 13.24 1.39
C ASN A 48 0.12 11.87 1.46
N VAL A 49 -1.21 11.84 1.39
CA VAL A 49 -2.00 10.61 1.36
C VAL A 49 -2.34 10.23 -0.07
N CYS A 50 -1.90 9.05 -0.48
CA CYS A 50 -2.15 8.47 -1.79
C CYS A 50 -3.19 7.34 -1.69
N GLN A 51 -4.25 7.40 -2.48
CA GLN A 51 -5.31 6.40 -2.49
C GLN A 51 -5.00 5.24 -3.42
N LEU A 52 -5.18 4.03 -2.90
CA LEU A 52 -5.21 2.78 -3.64
C LEU A 52 -6.66 2.37 -3.86
N SER A 53 -7.08 2.14 -5.08
CA SER A 53 -8.48 1.77 -5.38
C SER A 53 -8.60 0.83 -6.58
N GLY A 54 -9.62 -0.04 -6.56
CA GLY A 54 -9.97 -0.91 -7.67
C GLY A 54 -8.99 -2.04 -7.95
N THR A 55 -8.79 -2.39 -9.22
CA THR A 55 -7.94 -3.52 -9.65
C THR A 55 -6.59 -3.04 -10.13
N ILE A 56 -5.53 -3.55 -9.53
CA ILE A 56 -4.14 -3.33 -9.93
C ILE A 56 -3.80 -4.34 -11.02
N THR A 57 -3.63 -3.90 -12.25
CA THR A 57 -3.23 -4.75 -13.40
C THR A 57 -1.78 -4.58 -13.81
N GLU A 58 -1.04 -3.69 -13.14
CA GLU A 58 0.38 -3.45 -13.34
C GLU A 58 1.14 -3.69 -12.04
N ASN A 59 2.47 -3.71 -12.11
CA ASN A 59 3.30 -3.81 -10.92
C ASN A 59 3.34 -2.44 -10.22
N VAL A 60 2.69 -2.34 -9.07
CA VAL A 60 2.64 -1.12 -8.24
C VAL A 60 3.66 -1.22 -7.12
N ARG A 61 4.35 -0.11 -6.87
CA ARG A 61 5.31 0.03 -5.78
C ARG A 61 4.92 1.21 -4.88
N LEU A 62 4.60 0.91 -3.64
CA LEU A 62 4.34 1.91 -2.62
C LEU A 62 5.67 2.31 -1.98
N SER A 63 6.10 3.54 -2.25
CA SER A 63 7.37 4.09 -1.75
C SER A 63 7.15 4.82 -0.43
N ARG A 64 8.21 4.89 0.39
CA ARG A 64 8.14 5.66 1.63
C ARG A 64 8.07 7.17 1.34
N GLY A 65 7.57 7.92 2.32
CA GLY A 65 7.36 9.37 2.25
C GLY A 65 5.90 9.74 2.07
N ASN A 66 5.08 8.84 1.51
CA ASN A 66 3.63 8.93 1.48
C ASN A 66 2.98 7.97 2.48
N ILE A 67 1.77 8.27 2.89
CA ILE A 67 0.83 7.35 3.55
C ILE A 67 -0.17 6.86 2.49
N TYR A 68 -0.66 5.63 2.61
CA TYR A 68 -1.54 5.05 1.61
C TYR A 68 -2.89 4.68 2.21
N GLU A 69 -3.95 5.25 1.65
CA GLU A 69 -5.33 4.92 1.97
C GLU A 69 -5.82 3.79 1.06
N ILE A 70 -6.43 2.77 1.65
CA ILE A 70 -7.11 1.70 0.94
C ILE A 70 -8.56 2.11 0.79
N VAL A 71 -9.04 2.26 -0.45
CA VAL A 71 -10.40 2.70 -0.73
C VAL A 71 -11.20 1.55 -1.34
N GLY A 72 -12.06 0.97 -0.54
CA GLY A 72 -12.86 -0.20 -0.89
C GLY A 72 -12.02 -1.46 -1.13
N ARG A 73 -12.52 -2.36 -1.94
CA ARG A 73 -11.80 -3.56 -2.32
C ARG A 73 -10.70 -3.29 -3.33
N ILE A 74 -9.48 -3.67 -2.99
CA ILE A 74 -8.33 -3.65 -3.89
C ILE A 74 -8.06 -5.08 -4.38
N ASP A 75 -8.10 -5.29 -5.67
CA ASP A 75 -7.69 -6.55 -6.30
C ASP A 75 -6.28 -6.42 -6.87
N VAL A 76 -5.32 -7.15 -6.34
CA VAL A 76 -3.97 -7.25 -6.93
C VAL A 76 -4.02 -8.29 -8.03
N GLY A 77 -3.99 -7.82 -9.28
CA GLY A 77 -4.16 -8.61 -10.48
C GLY A 77 -5.58 -9.14 -10.68
N VAL A 78 -5.80 -9.75 -11.84
CA VAL A 78 -7.00 -10.54 -12.16
C VAL A 78 -6.67 -12.02 -11.97
N ASP A 79 -7.57 -12.77 -11.34
CA ASP A 79 -7.39 -14.17 -10.99
C ASP A 79 -7.11 -15.03 -12.23
N VAL A 80 -6.03 -15.80 -12.22
CA VAL A 80 -5.62 -16.70 -13.32
C VAL A 80 -6.28 -18.07 -13.25
N GLY A 81 -7.25 -18.27 -12.36
CA GLY A 81 -7.93 -19.54 -12.16
C GLY A 81 -7.12 -20.53 -11.31
N ALA A 82 -7.74 -21.65 -11.01
CA ALA A 82 -7.19 -22.67 -10.13
C ALA A 82 -5.93 -23.35 -10.74
N ASP A 83 -5.93 -23.58 -12.04
CA ASP A 83 -4.80 -24.17 -12.77
C ASP A 83 -3.80 -23.12 -13.32
N GLY A 84 -4.16 -21.85 -13.24
CA GLY A 84 -3.33 -20.74 -13.71
C GLY A 84 -3.40 -20.47 -15.21
N THR A 85 -4.45 -20.96 -15.88
CA THR A 85 -4.59 -20.90 -17.35
C THR A 85 -5.80 -20.09 -17.81
N ASP A 86 -6.51 -19.40 -16.89
CA ASP A 86 -7.63 -18.55 -17.27
C ASP A 86 -7.14 -17.42 -18.21
N ALA A 87 -7.70 -17.39 -19.40
CA ALA A 87 -7.32 -16.43 -20.44
C ALA A 87 -7.72 -14.98 -20.08
N ALA A 88 -8.62 -14.79 -19.12
CA ALA A 88 -8.99 -13.48 -18.59
C ALA A 88 -8.10 -13.05 -17.41
N GLY A 89 -7.25 -13.96 -16.92
CA GLY A 89 -6.34 -13.68 -15.81
C GLY A 89 -5.24 -12.69 -16.22
N ASP A 90 -4.95 -11.74 -15.34
CA ASP A 90 -3.91 -10.73 -15.53
C ASP A 90 -3.16 -10.52 -14.21
N PRO A 91 -2.09 -11.31 -13.97
CA PRO A 91 -1.38 -11.27 -12.71
C PRO A 91 -0.55 -9.99 -12.56
N ALA A 92 -0.56 -9.42 -11.37
CA ALA A 92 0.19 -8.22 -11.03
C ALA A 92 0.96 -8.39 -9.70
N SER A 93 1.75 -7.40 -9.33
CA SER A 93 2.41 -7.37 -8.04
C SER A 93 2.23 -6.03 -7.30
N LEU A 94 2.05 -6.12 -5.99
CA LEU A 94 2.08 -4.99 -5.08
C LEU A 94 3.32 -5.08 -4.22
N THR A 95 4.24 -4.13 -4.37
CA THR A 95 5.45 -4.03 -3.54
C THR A 95 5.30 -2.88 -2.55
N ILE A 96 5.48 -3.17 -1.27
CA ILE A 96 5.40 -2.21 -0.17
C ILE A 96 6.80 -2.06 0.42
N GLU A 97 7.37 -0.87 0.35
CA GLU A 97 8.69 -0.58 0.91
C GLU A 97 8.70 -0.57 2.44
N SER A 98 9.88 -0.69 3.01
CA SER A 98 10.07 -0.57 4.46
C SER A 98 9.67 0.83 4.95
N GLY A 99 8.97 0.90 6.07
CA GLY A 99 8.52 2.15 6.69
C GLY A 99 7.29 2.79 6.03
N VAL A 100 6.61 2.08 5.13
CA VAL A 100 5.35 2.51 4.54
C VAL A 100 4.20 2.21 5.50
N THR A 101 3.27 3.16 5.62
CA THR A 101 2.01 2.99 6.33
C THR A 101 0.86 2.92 5.34
N LEU A 102 -0.03 1.92 5.51
CA LEU A 102 -1.30 1.80 4.83
C LEU A 102 -2.42 1.80 5.86
N PHE A 103 -3.55 2.40 5.51
CA PHE A 103 -4.73 2.37 6.35
C PHE A 103 -6.02 2.17 5.55
N GLY A 104 -7.04 1.62 6.21
CA GLY A 104 -8.41 1.60 5.74
C GLY A 104 -9.29 2.39 6.70
N ASP A 105 -10.41 2.88 6.23
CA ASP A 105 -11.39 3.68 6.99
C ASP A 105 -12.55 2.82 7.50
N GLU A 106 -12.85 1.74 6.80
CA GLU A 106 -13.98 0.88 7.15
C GLU A 106 -13.75 -0.61 6.81
N GLY A 107 -14.66 -1.46 7.26
CA GLY A 107 -14.54 -2.92 7.07
C GLY A 107 -14.63 -3.41 5.63
N GLU A 108 -15.02 -2.56 4.68
CA GLU A 108 -15.03 -2.84 3.25
C GLU A 108 -13.73 -2.46 2.55
N ASP A 109 -12.79 -1.83 3.26
CA ASP A 109 -11.46 -1.49 2.79
C ASP A 109 -10.51 -2.67 3.02
N TYR A 110 -10.22 -3.43 1.98
CA TYR A 110 -9.36 -4.61 2.08
C TYR A 110 -8.60 -4.90 0.78
N ILE A 111 -7.50 -5.64 0.91
CA ILE A 111 -6.66 -6.04 -0.22
C ILE A 111 -6.88 -7.53 -0.49
N VAL A 112 -7.13 -7.89 -1.75
CA VAL A 112 -7.15 -9.27 -2.23
C VAL A 112 -5.98 -9.48 -3.19
N VAL A 113 -5.08 -10.37 -2.85
CA VAL A 113 -4.03 -10.81 -3.77
C VAL A 113 -4.57 -12.03 -4.51
N ASN A 114 -4.94 -11.82 -5.77
CA ASN A 114 -5.55 -12.84 -6.61
C ASN A 114 -4.55 -13.92 -7.02
N ARG A 115 -5.05 -15.11 -7.37
CA ARG A 115 -4.20 -16.24 -7.80
C ARG A 115 -3.34 -15.84 -8.99
N GLY A 116 -2.06 -16.12 -8.94
CA GLY A 116 -1.05 -15.70 -9.92
C GLY A 116 -0.36 -14.40 -9.59
N SER A 117 -0.97 -13.56 -8.75
CA SER A 117 -0.42 -12.27 -8.31
C SER A 117 0.42 -12.40 -7.04
N GLN A 118 1.14 -11.34 -6.70
CA GLN A 118 2.07 -11.34 -5.56
C GLN A 118 1.99 -10.05 -4.75
N ILE A 119 2.26 -10.17 -3.45
CA ILE A 119 2.49 -9.05 -2.55
C ILE A 119 3.87 -9.19 -1.90
N PHE A 120 4.63 -8.10 -1.88
CA PHE A 120 5.95 -8.03 -1.25
C PHE A 120 5.91 -6.94 -0.17
N SER A 121 5.90 -7.34 1.09
CA SER A 121 5.99 -6.44 2.23
C SER A 121 7.43 -6.43 2.74
N ASN A 122 8.19 -5.38 2.42
CA ASN A 122 9.62 -5.29 2.65
C ASN A 122 9.99 -4.55 3.95
N GLY A 123 9.14 -4.67 4.98
CA GLY A 123 9.42 -4.10 6.30
C GLY A 123 10.68 -4.66 6.94
N THR A 124 11.37 -3.85 7.73
CA THR A 124 12.47 -4.26 8.60
C THR A 124 12.10 -4.01 10.05
N ALA A 125 12.91 -4.49 10.99
CA ALA A 125 12.68 -4.24 12.42
C ALA A 125 12.77 -2.74 12.76
N GLU A 126 13.64 -2.00 12.06
CA GLU A 126 13.85 -0.56 12.25
C GLU A 126 12.83 0.29 11.48
N ASN A 127 12.30 -0.23 10.36
CA ASN A 127 11.34 0.44 9.50
C ASN A 127 10.26 -0.57 9.08
N PRO A 128 9.32 -0.93 9.97
CA PRO A 128 8.25 -1.87 9.65
C PRO A 128 7.28 -1.30 8.61
N VAL A 129 6.63 -2.17 7.87
CA VAL A 129 5.39 -1.81 7.17
C VAL A 129 4.25 -1.84 8.19
N ILE A 130 3.48 -0.77 8.25
CA ILE A 130 2.34 -0.63 9.14
C ILE A 130 1.07 -0.75 8.30
N MET A 131 0.14 -1.59 8.72
CA MET A 131 -1.20 -1.71 8.16
C MET A 131 -2.20 -1.57 9.29
N THR A 132 -3.00 -0.51 9.26
CA THR A 132 -3.85 -0.12 10.38
C THR A 132 -5.17 0.50 9.90
N SER A 133 -5.92 1.12 10.80
CA SER A 133 -7.13 1.88 10.50
C SER A 133 -6.86 3.39 10.50
N GLU A 134 -7.72 4.16 9.85
CA GLU A 134 -7.68 5.62 9.95
C GLU A 134 -7.80 6.09 11.40
N ALA A 135 -8.69 5.47 12.16
CA ALA A 135 -8.90 5.82 13.56
C ALA A 135 -7.62 5.66 14.41
N ASP A 136 -6.82 4.63 14.16
CA ASP A 136 -5.53 4.43 14.85
C ASP A 136 -4.52 5.54 14.53
N LEU A 137 -4.58 6.11 13.34
CA LEU A 137 -3.69 7.20 12.91
C LEU A 137 -4.16 8.58 13.36
N THR A 138 -5.48 8.80 13.48
CA THR A 138 -6.07 10.13 13.69
C THR A 138 -6.61 10.34 15.09
N ASP A 139 -7.05 9.28 15.78
CA ASP A 139 -7.66 9.35 17.12
C ASP A 139 -6.72 8.80 18.19
N SER A 140 -6.07 9.70 18.92
CA SER A 140 -5.21 9.35 20.06
C SER A 140 -5.95 8.73 21.25
N GLN A 141 -7.28 8.65 21.20
CA GLN A 141 -8.15 8.10 22.24
C GLN A 141 -8.82 6.78 21.80
N ILE A 142 -8.41 6.20 20.67
CA ILE A 142 -8.96 4.92 20.22
C ILE A 142 -8.82 3.86 21.33
N ASP A 143 -9.92 3.19 21.63
CA ASP A 143 -9.94 2.08 22.57
C ASP A 143 -9.66 0.77 21.82
N PRO A 144 -8.45 0.18 21.95
CA PRO A 144 -8.06 -1.01 21.21
C PRO A 144 -8.97 -2.23 21.52
N ASP A 145 -9.63 -2.25 22.67
CA ASP A 145 -10.56 -3.35 23.03
C ASP A 145 -11.88 -3.27 22.24
N ASN A 146 -12.21 -2.10 21.71
CA ASN A 146 -13.44 -1.85 20.94
C ASN A 146 -13.19 -1.52 19.46
N ALA A 147 -11.95 -1.40 19.02
CA ALA A 147 -11.55 -1.16 17.64
C ALA A 147 -11.73 -2.45 16.80
N ILE A 148 -12.96 -2.73 16.39
CA ILE A 148 -13.33 -3.94 15.66
C ILE A 148 -13.97 -3.54 14.32
N GLY A 149 -13.47 -4.15 13.21
CA GLY A 149 -14.03 -3.91 11.87
C GLY A 149 -13.63 -2.57 11.26
N GLU A 150 -12.58 -1.97 11.76
CA GLU A 150 -12.03 -0.68 11.32
C GLU A 150 -11.46 -0.75 9.88
N TRP A 151 -11.01 -1.93 9.46
CA TRP A 151 -10.67 -2.24 8.08
C TRP A 151 -10.71 -3.77 7.84
N GLY A 152 -10.79 -4.19 6.57
CA GLY A 152 -11.03 -5.59 6.20
C GLY A 152 -9.79 -6.49 6.13
N GLY A 153 -8.57 -5.90 6.17
CA GLY A 153 -7.33 -6.67 6.18
C GLY A 153 -6.83 -7.10 4.80
N VAL A 154 -6.02 -8.16 4.77
CA VAL A 154 -5.41 -8.70 3.54
C VAL A 154 -5.80 -10.16 3.34
N VAL A 155 -6.31 -10.48 2.17
CA VAL A 155 -6.65 -11.83 1.71
C VAL A 155 -5.66 -12.26 0.63
N ILE A 156 -5.01 -13.41 0.80
CA ILE A 156 -4.08 -13.94 -0.20
C ILE A 156 -4.62 -15.26 -0.72
N LEU A 157 -4.93 -15.31 -2.02
CA LEU A 157 -5.43 -16.50 -2.68
C LEU A 157 -4.27 -17.34 -3.23
N GLY A 158 -4.30 -18.63 -2.92
CA GLY A 158 -3.30 -19.60 -3.40
C GLY A 158 -3.87 -20.58 -4.42
N ARG A 159 -2.97 -21.32 -5.09
CA ARG A 159 -3.30 -22.41 -6.02
C ARG A 159 -2.86 -23.78 -5.52
N ALA A 160 -2.44 -23.88 -4.25
CA ALA A 160 -2.05 -25.16 -3.70
C ALA A 160 -3.26 -26.13 -3.62
N PRO A 161 -3.13 -27.38 -4.04
CA PRO A 161 -4.17 -28.38 -3.84
C PRO A 161 -4.54 -28.53 -2.37
N ILE A 162 -5.81 -28.56 -2.07
CA ILE A 162 -6.32 -28.79 -0.72
C ILE A 162 -6.95 -30.18 -0.60
N ASN A 163 -7.03 -30.72 0.62
CA ASN A 163 -7.61 -32.03 0.88
C ASN A 163 -9.13 -31.99 1.08
N ARG A 164 -9.77 -30.83 0.89
CA ARG A 164 -11.21 -30.64 0.97
C ARG A 164 -11.71 -29.98 -0.30
N CYS A 165 -12.78 -30.52 -0.85
CA CYS A 165 -13.51 -29.94 -1.96
C CYS A 165 -14.87 -29.46 -1.47
N ARG A 166 -15.31 -28.30 -1.92
CA ARG A 166 -16.57 -27.71 -1.53
C ARG A 166 -17.78 -28.51 -2.04
N ASP A 167 -17.67 -29.12 -3.22
CA ASP A 167 -18.75 -29.78 -3.92
C ASP A 167 -18.52 -31.28 -4.13
N ALA A 168 -17.98 -32.00 -3.15
CA ALA A 168 -17.72 -33.43 -3.18
C ALA A 168 -16.84 -33.91 -4.38
N ALA A 169 -16.06 -33.00 -4.96
CA ALA A 169 -15.05 -33.34 -5.95
C ALA A 169 -13.92 -34.19 -5.31
N THR A 170 -13.10 -34.79 -6.12
CA THR A 170 -12.01 -35.65 -5.63
C THR A 170 -11.01 -34.82 -4.80
N PRO A 171 -10.67 -35.22 -3.56
CA PRO A 171 -9.66 -34.55 -2.78
C PRO A 171 -8.33 -34.41 -3.55
N GLY A 172 -7.73 -33.21 -3.48
CA GLY A 172 -6.48 -32.90 -4.17
C GLY A 172 -6.67 -32.33 -5.58
N THR A 173 -7.90 -32.10 -6.05
CA THR A 173 -8.17 -31.31 -7.24
C THR A 173 -8.20 -29.82 -6.88
N VAL A 174 -7.85 -28.96 -7.81
CA VAL A 174 -8.03 -27.52 -7.73
C VAL A 174 -9.44 -27.16 -8.19
N ASP A 175 -10.11 -26.27 -7.47
CA ASP A 175 -11.43 -25.73 -7.84
C ASP A 175 -11.25 -24.38 -8.52
#